data_ec063a29df8411e4dea26b1ce817f48c
#
_entry.id   ec063a29df8411e4dea26b1ce817f48c
#
_cell.length_a   1.000
_cell.length_b   1.000
_cell.length_c   1.000
_cell.angle_alpha   90.00
_cell.angle_beta   90.00
_cell.angle_gamma   90.00
#
_symmetry.space_group_name_H-M   'P 1'
#
loop_
_entity.id
_entity.type
_entity.pdbx_description
1 polymer ?
#
loop_
_entity_poly.entity_id
_entity_poly.type
_entity_poly.pdbx_seq_one_letter_code
_entity_poly.pdbx_strand_id
1 'polypeptide(L)'
;GLGDVYKRQLWAGVGLSDGGAILTVLVAIMGMITVKLVEHEAITAEHEQQRAVAEQRERMIRDVHDLVGHSLTVANLRLQLAERLFESDPGQAKAELEQTRAFLTEAQEELRLSVTGEWERPVAEETIRVVKVLRSNGIEVRVEGDPQEVRGPIVLVLGWVLREAATNVLRHAHATRVEITFTSGRFSLADDGDGYCGGEGSGLAGMRERVAAVGSGFSFGPSGLGGCEVTVTW
;
A
#
# COMPACT_ATOMS: atom_id res chain seq x y z
N GLY A 1 -22.10 61.19 53.39
CA GLY A 1 -23.07 60.35 54.07
C GLY A 1 -22.59 58.91 54.07
N LEU A 2 -23.19 58.03 54.88
CA LEU A 2 -22.86 56.63 55.02
C LEU A 2 -22.86 55.87 53.67
N GLY A 3 -23.59 56.30 52.63
CA GLY A 3 -23.66 55.70 51.29
C GLY A 3 -22.38 55.82 50.46
N ASP A 4 -21.63 56.88 50.70
CA ASP A 4 -20.36 57.13 49.98
C ASP A 4 -19.20 56.30 50.55
N VAL A 5 -19.24 56.01 51.85
CA VAL A 5 -18.26 55.12 52.49
C VAL A 5 -18.47 53.69 52.09
N TYR A 6 -19.74 53.23 51.97
CA TYR A 6 -20.09 51.89 51.51
C TYR A 6 -19.75 51.66 50.01
N LYS A 7 -19.99 52.65 49.15
CA LYS A 7 -19.56 52.60 47.75
C LYS A 7 -18.05 52.52 47.62
N ARG A 8 -17.30 53.35 48.42
CA ARG A 8 -15.82 53.26 48.38
C ARG A 8 -15.28 51.97 48.93
N GLN A 9 -15.91 51.35 49.94
CA GLN A 9 -15.51 50.03 50.42
C GLN A 9 -15.87 48.92 49.48
N LEU A 10 -17.02 48.95 48.73
CA LEU A 10 -17.38 47.99 47.73
C LEU A 10 -16.41 48.03 46.51
N TRP A 11 -15.98 49.26 46.15
CA TRP A 11 -15.00 49.43 45.06
C TRP A 11 -13.56 49.12 45.50
N ALA A 12 -13.21 49.35 46.76
CA ALA A 12 -11.90 49.00 47.31
C ALA A 12 -11.76 47.44 47.50
N GLY A 13 -12.88 46.73 47.71
CA GLY A 13 -12.89 45.25 47.81
C GLY A 13 -12.72 44.53 46.52
N VAL A 14 -12.95 45.19 45.37
CA VAL A 14 -12.79 44.60 44.05
C VAL A 14 -11.42 44.92 43.43
N GLY A 15 -10.58 45.74 44.07
CA GLY A 15 -9.15 45.92 43.70
C GLY A 15 -8.83 46.24 42.20
N LEU A 16 -9.84 46.63 41.44
CA LEU A 16 -9.69 46.98 40.05
C LEU A 16 -9.56 48.49 39.91
N SER A 17 -8.33 49.01 39.93
CA SER A 17 -8.05 50.31 39.31
C SER A 17 -8.52 50.23 37.82
N ASP A 18 -8.90 51.37 37.25
CA ASP A 18 -9.33 51.41 35.82
C ASP A 18 -8.38 50.65 34.89
N GLY A 19 -7.09 50.62 35.19
CA GLY A 19 -6.11 49.82 34.46
C GLY A 19 -6.25 48.29 34.62
N GLY A 20 -6.72 47.81 35.79
CA GLY A 20 -6.96 46.38 36.01
C GLY A 20 -8.18 45.87 35.26
N ALA A 21 -9.24 46.68 35.18
CA ALA A 21 -10.43 46.32 34.40
C ALA A 21 -10.13 46.25 32.87
N ILE A 22 -9.35 47.21 32.38
CA ILE A 22 -8.91 47.21 30.98
C ILE A 22 -8.03 45.97 30.68
N LEU A 23 -7.10 45.62 31.57
CA LEU A 23 -6.24 44.45 31.42
C LEU A 23 -7.04 43.14 31.37
N THR A 24 -8.04 42.95 32.25
CA THR A 24 -8.88 41.77 32.27
C THR A 24 -9.72 41.64 30.98
N VAL A 25 -10.26 42.75 30.47
CA VAL A 25 -10.98 42.77 29.17
C VAL A 25 -10.04 42.43 28.02
N LEU A 26 -8.83 42.97 27.98
CA LEU A 26 -7.85 42.67 26.96
C LEU A 26 -7.44 41.19 26.97
N VAL A 27 -7.21 40.62 28.17
CA VAL A 27 -6.89 39.18 28.32
C VAL A 27 -8.06 38.32 27.86
N ALA A 28 -9.30 38.69 28.19
CA ALA A 28 -10.48 37.98 27.75
C ALA A 28 -10.66 38.02 26.19
N ILE A 29 -10.44 39.20 25.60
CA ILE A 29 -10.47 39.37 24.15
C ILE A 29 -9.36 38.56 23.49
N MET A 30 -8.14 38.60 24.01
CA MET A 30 -7.01 37.83 23.54
C MET A 30 -7.31 36.33 23.61
N GLY A 31 -7.86 35.86 24.73
CA GLY A 31 -8.28 34.46 24.88
C GLY A 31 -9.36 34.07 23.87
N MET A 32 -10.33 34.93 23.61
CA MET A 32 -11.37 34.67 22.62
C MET A 32 -10.82 34.63 21.18
N ILE A 33 -9.86 35.49 20.86
CA ILE A 33 -9.19 35.53 19.56
C ILE A 33 -8.36 34.26 19.37
N THR A 34 -7.58 33.84 20.41
CA THR A 34 -6.78 32.60 20.27
C THR A 34 -7.64 31.36 20.12
N VAL A 35 -8.75 31.25 20.88
CA VAL A 35 -9.70 30.14 20.69
C VAL A 35 -10.28 30.12 19.27
N LYS A 36 -10.69 31.26 18.77
CA LYS A 36 -11.23 31.38 17.39
C LYS A 36 -10.19 31.09 16.33
N LEU A 37 -8.93 31.44 16.51
CA LEU A 37 -7.85 31.09 15.58
C LEU A 37 -7.61 29.58 15.57
N VAL A 38 -7.55 28.94 16.74
CA VAL A 38 -7.37 27.48 16.84
C VAL A 38 -8.56 26.72 16.22
N GLU A 39 -9.80 27.17 16.47
CA GLU A 39 -10.97 26.58 15.83
C GLU A 39 -10.93 26.74 14.30
N HIS A 40 -10.50 27.90 13.83
CA HIS A 40 -10.38 28.15 12.38
C HIS A 40 -9.29 27.28 11.74
N GLU A 41 -8.14 27.13 12.38
CA GLU A 41 -7.07 26.25 11.92
C GLU A 41 -7.52 24.77 11.90
N ALA A 42 -8.27 24.31 12.91
CA ALA A 42 -8.79 22.96 12.95
C ALA A 42 -9.80 22.69 11.80
N ILE A 43 -10.69 23.63 11.53
CA ILE A 43 -11.68 23.52 10.44
C ILE A 43 -10.98 23.53 9.07
N THR A 44 -9.97 24.40 8.89
CA THR A 44 -9.23 24.45 7.62
C THR A 44 -8.42 23.18 7.39
N ALA A 45 -7.77 22.61 8.42
CA ALA A 45 -7.04 21.36 8.34
C ALA A 45 -7.97 20.18 7.97
N GLU A 46 -9.17 20.13 8.55
CA GLU A 46 -10.16 19.09 8.23
C GLU A 46 -10.65 19.20 6.77
N HIS A 47 -10.89 20.42 6.29
CA HIS A 47 -11.25 20.66 4.90
C HIS A 47 -10.12 20.32 3.92
N GLU A 48 -8.87 20.63 4.25
CA GLU A 48 -7.70 20.27 3.45
C GLU A 48 -7.53 18.74 3.38
N GLN A 49 -7.72 18.06 4.49
CA GLN A 49 -7.68 16.61 4.54
C GLN A 49 -8.79 15.97 3.68
N GLN A 50 -10.02 16.48 3.77
CA GLN A 50 -11.13 16.01 2.96
C GLN A 50 -10.89 16.25 1.46
N ARG A 51 -10.34 17.41 1.09
CA ARG A 51 -9.94 17.69 -0.31
C ARG A 51 -8.85 16.76 -0.80
N ALA A 52 -7.81 16.53 -0.01
CA ALA A 52 -6.74 15.61 -0.38
C ALA A 52 -7.26 14.18 -0.62
N VAL A 53 -8.18 13.70 0.24
CA VAL A 53 -8.83 12.39 0.06
C VAL A 53 -9.70 12.36 -1.20
N ALA A 54 -10.46 13.42 -1.49
CA ALA A 54 -11.27 13.51 -2.69
C ALA A 54 -10.42 13.54 -3.97
N GLU A 55 -9.35 14.32 -3.99
CA GLU A 55 -8.40 14.37 -5.11
C GLU A 55 -7.67 13.05 -5.33
N GLN A 56 -7.33 12.35 -4.24
CA GLN A 56 -6.75 11.01 -4.34
C GLN A 56 -7.74 10.01 -4.93
N ARG A 57 -9.00 10.07 -4.52
CA ARG A 57 -10.06 9.23 -5.06
C ARG A 57 -10.32 9.50 -6.55
N GLU A 58 -10.32 10.76 -6.97
CA GLU A 58 -10.47 11.11 -8.40
C GLU A 58 -9.29 10.62 -9.24
N ARG A 59 -8.07 10.72 -8.73
CA ARG A 59 -6.89 10.15 -9.40
C ARG A 59 -7.02 8.65 -9.54
N MET A 60 -7.34 7.94 -8.46
CA MET A 60 -7.55 6.49 -8.48
C MET A 60 -8.62 6.07 -9.50
N ILE A 61 -9.76 6.76 -9.55
CA ILE A 61 -10.83 6.46 -10.53
C ILE A 61 -10.32 6.63 -11.97
N ARG A 62 -9.51 7.64 -12.24
CA ARG A 62 -8.93 7.88 -13.56
C ARG A 62 -7.91 6.81 -13.93
N ASP A 63 -7.01 6.47 -13.01
CA ASP A 63 -6.00 5.43 -13.20
C ASP A 63 -6.64 4.06 -13.46
N VAL A 64 -7.70 3.73 -12.69
CA VAL A 64 -8.52 2.52 -12.90
C VAL A 64 -9.20 2.54 -14.27
N HIS A 65 -9.78 3.67 -14.68
CA HIS A 65 -10.44 3.79 -15.97
C HIS A 65 -9.48 3.63 -17.14
N ASP A 66 -8.30 4.22 -17.03
CA ASP A 66 -7.24 4.12 -18.04
C ASP A 66 -6.70 2.69 -18.14
N LEU A 67 -6.47 2.02 -17.00
CA LEU A 67 -6.04 0.62 -16.95
C LEU A 67 -7.08 -0.32 -17.58
N VAL A 68 -8.35 -0.16 -17.22
CA VAL A 68 -9.46 -0.96 -17.79
C VAL A 68 -9.58 -0.74 -19.29
N GLY A 69 -9.57 0.53 -19.71
CA GLY A 69 -9.70 0.88 -21.12
C GLY A 69 -8.57 0.33 -21.98
N HIS A 70 -7.33 0.43 -21.46
CA HIS A 70 -6.16 -0.15 -22.13
C HIS A 70 -6.24 -1.68 -22.22
N SER A 71 -6.53 -2.34 -21.10
CA SER A 71 -6.59 -3.81 -21.02
C SER A 71 -7.67 -4.40 -21.92
N LEU A 72 -8.85 -3.77 -21.96
CA LEU A 72 -9.93 -4.18 -22.85
C LEU A 72 -9.58 -3.99 -24.33
N THR A 73 -8.89 -2.91 -24.67
CA THR A 73 -8.45 -2.63 -26.03
C THR A 73 -7.44 -3.68 -26.52
N VAL A 74 -6.42 -3.97 -25.73
CA VAL A 74 -5.41 -4.98 -26.05
C VAL A 74 -6.04 -6.38 -26.17
N ALA A 75 -6.90 -6.75 -25.22
CA ALA A 75 -7.61 -8.04 -25.28
C ALA A 75 -8.46 -8.18 -26.55
N ASN A 76 -9.18 -7.12 -26.93
CA ASN A 76 -10.02 -7.16 -28.11
C ASN A 76 -9.21 -7.29 -29.41
N LEU A 77 -8.05 -6.61 -29.51
CA LEU A 77 -7.14 -6.75 -30.65
C LEU A 77 -6.58 -8.17 -30.77
N ARG A 78 -6.19 -8.79 -29.65
CA ARG A 78 -5.68 -10.18 -29.64
C ARG A 78 -6.77 -11.20 -29.98
N LEU A 79 -8.00 -10.99 -29.51
CA LEU A 79 -9.15 -11.83 -29.88
C LEU A 79 -9.43 -11.76 -31.38
N GLN A 80 -9.42 -10.55 -31.98
CA GLN A 80 -9.57 -10.38 -33.42
C GLN A 80 -8.44 -11.07 -34.22
N LEU A 81 -7.21 -11.05 -33.69
CA LEU A 81 -6.09 -11.77 -34.30
C LEU A 81 -6.32 -13.30 -34.24
N ALA A 82 -6.72 -13.81 -33.09
CA ALA A 82 -7.04 -15.22 -32.92
C ALA A 82 -8.16 -15.69 -33.85
N GLU A 83 -9.23 -14.88 -34.01
CA GLU A 83 -10.33 -15.15 -34.95
C GLU A 83 -9.83 -15.25 -36.40
N ARG A 84 -8.94 -14.35 -36.83
CA ARG A 84 -8.37 -14.38 -38.20
C ARG A 84 -7.46 -15.57 -38.42
N LEU A 85 -6.76 -16.03 -37.39
CA LEU A 85 -5.86 -17.19 -37.47
C LEU A 85 -6.59 -18.52 -37.35
N PHE A 86 -7.85 -18.52 -36.93
CA PHE A 86 -8.55 -19.77 -36.58
C PHE A 86 -8.63 -20.78 -37.70
N GLU A 87 -8.80 -20.34 -38.98
CA GLU A 87 -8.85 -21.21 -40.14
C GLU A 87 -7.46 -21.52 -40.74
N SER A 88 -6.50 -20.58 -40.65
CA SER A 88 -5.19 -20.68 -41.28
C SER A 88 -4.12 -21.31 -40.40
N ASP A 89 -4.13 -21.00 -39.09
CA ASP A 89 -3.21 -21.57 -38.09
C ASP A 89 -3.92 -21.72 -36.72
N PRO A 90 -4.64 -22.85 -36.54
CA PRO A 90 -5.33 -23.12 -35.28
C PRO A 90 -4.41 -23.16 -34.03
N GLY A 91 -3.14 -23.53 -34.24
CA GLY A 91 -2.14 -23.61 -33.19
C GLY A 91 -1.80 -22.21 -32.65
N GLN A 92 -1.53 -21.27 -33.57
CA GLN A 92 -1.25 -19.89 -33.23
C GLN A 92 -2.51 -19.19 -32.70
N ALA A 93 -3.69 -19.45 -33.23
CA ALA A 93 -4.94 -18.94 -32.72
C ALA A 93 -5.15 -19.34 -31.24
N LYS A 94 -4.89 -20.59 -30.89
CA LYS A 94 -4.97 -21.06 -29.50
C LYS A 94 -3.97 -20.36 -28.58
N ALA A 95 -2.73 -20.19 -29.05
CA ALA A 95 -1.71 -19.47 -28.27
C ALA A 95 -2.11 -18.02 -27.98
N GLU A 96 -2.68 -17.30 -28.96
CA GLU A 96 -3.18 -15.93 -28.74
C GLU A 96 -4.35 -15.88 -27.75
N LEU A 97 -5.25 -16.88 -27.75
CA LEU A 97 -6.33 -16.98 -26.78
C LEU A 97 -5.79 -17.22 -25.35
N GLU A 98 -4.80 -18.11 -25.19
CA GLU A 98 -4.17 -18.40 -23.90
C GLU A 98 -3.43 -17.17 -23.36
N GLN A 99 -2.69 -16.45 -24.20
CA GLN A 99 -2.02 -15.20 -23.83
C GLN A 99 -3.02 -14.10 -23.47
N THR A 100 -4.12 -13.98 -24.21
CA THR A 100 -5.17 -13.00 -23.89
C THR A 100 -5.81 -13.30 -22.55
N ARG A 101 -6.06 -14.57 -22.24
CA ARG A 101 -6.60 -14.99 -20.95
C ARG A 101 -5.64 -14.68 -19.79
N ALA A 102 -4.35 -14.94 -19.96
CA ALA A 102 -3.33 -14.62 -18.96
C ALA A 102 -3.27 -13.10 -18.72
N PHE A 103 -3.23 -12.30 -19.78
CA PHE A 103 -3.23 -10.85 -19.72
C PHE A 103 -4.47 -10.28 -19.01
N LEU A 104 -5.67 -10.78 -19.31
CA LEU A 104 -6.89 -10.34 -18.62
C LEU A 104 -6.90 -10.73 -17.14
N THR A 105 -6.35 -11.88 -16.79
CA THR A 105 -6.22 -12.29 -15.38
C THR A 105 -5.28 -11.36 -14.61
N GLU A 106 -4.17 -10.96 -15.21
CA GLU A 106 -3.23 -10.02 -14.65
C GLU A 106 -3.86 -8.62 -14.47
N ALA A 107 -4.53 -8.10 -15.50
CA ALA A 107 -5.22 -6.82 -15.44
C ALA A 107 -6.37 -6.82 -14.39
N GLN A 108 -7.09 -7.92 -14.23
CA GLN A 108 -8.12 -8.05 -13.19
C GLN A 108 -7.52 -8.02 -11.78
N GLU A 109 -6.37 -8.66 -11.57
CA GLU A 109 -5.70 -8.63 -10.26
C GLU A 109 -5.15 -7.23 -9.96
N GLU A 110 -4.57 -6.55 -10.95
CA GLU A 110 -4.10 -5.17 -10.82
C GLU A 110 -5.25 -4.21 -10.48
N LEU A 111 -6.39 -4.35 -11.15
CA LEU A 111 -7.62 -3.62 -10.85
C LEU A 111 -8.12 -3.89 -9.43
N ARG A 112 -8.20 -5.15 -9.04
CA ARG A 112 -8.65 -5.53 -7.71
C ARG A 112 -7.78 -4.89 -6.63
N LEU A 113 -6.48 -4.91 -6.84
CA LEU A 113 -5.51 -4.28 -5.95
C LEU A 113 -5.69 -2.76 -5.89
N SER A 114 -5.90 -2.09 -7.02
CA SER A 114 -6.09 -0.63 -7.10
C SER A 114 -7.39 -0.17 -6.42
N VAL A 115 -8.47 -0.95 -6.50
CA VAL A 115 -9.79 -0.58 -5.96
C VAL A 115 -9.94 -0.91 -4.48
N THR A 116 -9.37 -2.04 -4.02
CA THR A 116 -9.58 -2.50 -2.64
C THR A 116 -8.61 -1.88 -1.64
N GLY A 117 -7.59 -1.15 -2.10
CA GLY A 117 -6.52 -0.66 -1.23
C GLY A 117 -5.73 -1.80 -0.56
N GLU A 118 -5.87 -3.03 -1.07
CA GLU A 118 -5.19 -4.23 -0.54
C GLU A 118 -3.67 -4.24 -0.81
N TRP A 119 -3.14 -3.12 -1.35
CA TRP A 119 -1.70 -2.92 -1.53
C TRP A 119 -0.93 -2.90 -0.20
N GLU A 120 -1.62 -2.59 0.89
CA GLU A 120 -1.01 -2.21 2.16
C GLU A 120 -1.35 -3.18 3.30
N ARG A 121 -1.29 -4.49 3.06
CA ARG A 121 -1.38 -5.44 4.17
C ARG A 121 -0.02 -5.62 4.82
N PRO A 122 0.05 -5.55 6.17
CA PRO A 122 1.26 -5.88 6.89
C PRO A 122 1.76 -7.28 6.53
N VAL A 123 3.06 -7.42 6.41
CA VAL A 123 3.69 -8.70 6.00
C VAL A 123 3.25 -9.89 6.85
N ALA A 124 2.93 -9.68 8.12
CA ALA A 124 2.46 -10.74 9.01
C ALA A 124 1.10 -11.32 8.57
N GLU A 125 0.15 -10.46 8.18
CA GLU A 125 -1.16 -10.90 7.67
C GLU A 125 -1.03 -11.57 6.30
N GLU A 126 -0.20 -11.01 5.44
CA GLU A 126 0.03 -11.57 4.11
C GLU A 126 0.76 -12.91 4.17
N THR A 127 1.65 -13.12 5.13
CA THR A 127 2.31 -14.42 5.35
C THR A 127 1.30 -15.52 5.62
N ILE A 128 0.32 -15.29 6.48
CA ILE A 128 -0.74 -16.28 6.77
C ILE A 128 -1.50 -16.64 5.50
N ARG A 129 -1.82 -15.65 4.68
CA ARG A 129 -2.57 -15.80 3.44
C ARG A 129 -1.79 -16.57 2.39
N VAL A 130 -0.54 -16.18 2.15
CA VAL A 130 0.36 -16.81 1.18
C VAL A 130 0.60 -18.28 1.55
N VAL A 131 0.89 -18.57 2.81
CA VAL A 131 1.08 -19.95 3.28
C VAL A 131 -0.17 -20.80 3.01
N LYS A 132 -1.36 -20.26 3.27
CA LYS A 132 -2.63 -20.96 2.98
C LYS A 132 -2.80 -21.25 1.49
N VAL A 133 -2.52 -20.26 0.65
CA VAL A 133 -2.66 -20.39 -0.82
C VAL A 133 -1.66 -21.40 -1.38
N LEU A 134 -0.38 -21.31 -1.01
CA LEU A 134 0.65 -22.25 -1.49
C LEU A 134 0.32 -23.70 -1.06
N ARG A 135 -0.04 -23.91 0.20
CA ARG A 135 -0.42 -25.23 0.71
C ARG A 135 -1.67 -25.79 0.04
N SER A 136 -2.66 -24.97 -0.27
CA SER A 136 -3.86 -25.42 -1.01
C SER A 136 -3.56 -25.85 -2.45
N ASN A 137 -2.43 -25.40 -3.00
CA ASN A 137 -1.93 -25.82 -4.31
C ASN A 137 -0.90 -26.99 -4.23
N GLY A 138 -0.78 -27.64 -3.06
CA GLY A 138 0.07 -28.82 -2.88
C GLY A 138 1.55 -28.50 -2.61
N ILE A 139 1.90 -27.25 -2.36
CA ILE A 139 3.27 -26.82 -2.07
C ILE A 139 3.54 -26.92 -0.57
N GLU A 140 4.62 -27.61 -0.16
CA GLU A 140 5.09 -27.58 1.21
C GLU A 140 5.68 -26.21 1.55
N VAL A 141 5.21 -25.60 2.64
CA VAL A 141 5.70 -24.26 3.05
C VAL A 141 6.26 -24.30 4.45
N ARG A 142 7.53 -23.92 4.57
CA ARG A 142 8.24 -23.68 5.83
C ARG A 142 8.38 -22.17 6.05
N VAL A 143 8.06 -21.72 7.24
CA VAL A 143 8.26 -20.32 7.66
C VAL A 143 9.21 -20.29 8.83
N GLU A 144 10.29 -19.52 8.73
CA GLU A 144 11.27 -19.32 9.79
C GLU A 144 11.30 -17.85 10.20
N GLY A 145 11.40 -17.60 11.51
CA GLY A 145 11.33 -16.26 12.10
C GLY A 145 9.91 -15.76 12.29
N ASP A 146 9.78 -14.57 12.84
CA ASP A 146 8.47 -13.94 13.13
C ASP A 146 8.24 -12.70 12.24
N PRO A 147 7.30 -12.76 11.28
CA PRO A 147 6.95 -11.61 10.45
C PRO A 147 6.38 -10.42 11.26
N GLN A 148 5.94 -10.64 12.52
CA GLN A 148 5.47 -9.57 13.40
C GLN A 148 6.62 -8.72 13.96
N GLU A 149 7.86 -9.19 13.91
CA GLU A 149 9.03 -8.43 14.35
C GLU A 149 9.48 -7.38 13.32
N VAL A 150 9.03 -7.46 12.07
CA VAL A 150 9.31 -6.46 11.03
C VAL A 150 8.68 -5.12 11.41
N ARG A 151 9.46 -4.03 11.31
CA ARG A 151 9.04 -2.68 11.70
C ARG A 151 9.39 -1.65 10.62
N GLY A 152 8.65 -0.54 10.65
CA GLY A 152 8.91 0.62 9.78
C GLY A 152 8.21 0.53 8.43
N PRO A 153 8.58 1.40 7.49
CA PRO A 153 7.92 1.52 6.18
C PRO A 153 7.98 0.24 5.34
N ILE A 154 8.98 -0.61 5.60
CA ILE A 154 9.18 -1.88 4.87
C ILE A 154 8.05 -2.90 5.09
N VAL A 155 7.29 -2.81 6.19
CA VAL A 155 6.23 -3.79 6.56
C VAL A 155 5.20 -3.99 5.44
N LEU A 156 4.77 -2.90 4.81
CA LEU A 156 3.77 -2.92 3.74
C LEU A 156 4.38 -3.38 2.42
N VAL A 157 5.59 -2.89 2.14
CA VAL A 157 6.35 -3.28 0.93
C VAL A 157 6.66 -4.78 0.93
N LEU A 158 7.06 -5.34 2.07
CA LEU A 158 7.30 -6.78 2.20
C LEU A 158 6.04 -7.60 2.04
N GLY A 159 4.89 -7.12 2.53
CA GLY A 159 3.61 -7.79 2.28
C GLY A 159 3.32 -7.92 0.79
N TRP A 160 3.56 -6.86 0.02
CA TRP A 160 3.41 -6.88 -1.42
C TRP A 160 4.45 -7.79 -2.11
N VAL A 161 5.74 -7.67 -1.75
CA VAL A 161 6.82 -8.51 -2.30
C VAL A 161 6.53 -9.99 -2.07
N LEU A 162 6.11 -10.36 -0.85
CA LEU A 162 5.77 -11.74 -0.50
C LEU A 162 4.64 -12.29 -1.38
N ARG A 163 3.61 -11.50 -1.63
CA ARG A 163 2.49 -11.87 -2.50
C ARG A 163 2.94 -12.09 -3.93
N GLU A 164 3.71 -11.16 -4.48
CA GLU A 164 4.21 -11.22 -5.85
C GLU A 164 5.16 -12.39 -6.03
N ALA A 165 6.08 -12.62 -5.08
CA ALA A 165 7.00 -13.76 -5.09
C ALA A 165 6.22 -15.09 -5.05
N ALA A 166 5.21 -15.22 -4.19
CA ALA A 166 4.36 -16.41 -4.12
C ALA A 166 3.55 -16.64 -5.41
N THR A 167 3.09 -15.57 -6.03
CA THR A 167 2.40 -15.63 -7.34
C THR A 167 3.34 -16.13 -8.43
N ASN A 168 4.61 -15.68 -8.43
CA ASN A 168 5.62 -16.16 -9.37
C ASN A 168 5.91 -17.64 -9.17
N VAL A 169 6.00 -18.11 -7.93
CA VAL A 169 6.14 -19.54 -7.64
C VAL A 169 4.98 -20.35 -8.24
N LEU A 170 3.74 -19.93 -7.99
CA LEU A 170 2.55 -20.63 -8.48
C LEU A 170 2.43 -20.66 -10.01
N ARG A 171 2.88 -19.60 -10.68
CA ARG A 171 2.75 -19.45 -12.13
C ARG A 171 3.91 -20.05 -12.93
N HIS A 172 5.11 -20.06 -12.34
CA HIS A 172 6.33 -20.23 -13.13
C HIS A 172 7.32 -21.25 -12.59
N ALA A 173 7.29 -21.57 -11.28
CA ALA A 173 8.37 -22.34 -10.68
C ALA A 173 8.19 -23.87 -10.77
N HIS A 174 6.97 -24.39 -10.90
CA HIS A 174 6.66 -25.83 -10.72
C HIS A 174 7.22 -26.40 -9.40
N ALA A 175 7.29 -25.56 -8.39
CA ALA A 175 7.90 -25.89 -7.10
C ALA A 175 7.04 -26.85 -6.29
N THR A 176 7.68 -27.68 -5.49
CA THR A 176 7.05 -28.57 -4.51
C THR A 176 7.25 -28.07 -3.07
N ARG A 177 8.26 -27.21 -2.86
CA ARG A 177 8.61 -26.66 -1.55
C ARG A 177 9.00 -25.18 -1.66
N VAL A 178 8.56 -24.41 -0.66
CA VAL A 178 8.90 -22.99 -0.48
C VAL A 178 9.36 -22.75 0.95
N GLU A 179 10.45 -22.02 1.11
CA GLU A 179 10.94 -21.53 2.40
C GLU A 179 10.82 -20.00 2.47
N ILE A 180 10.16 -19.50 3.52
CA ILE A 180 9.99 -18.08 3.80
C ILE A 180 10.76 -17.78 5.09
N THR A 181 11.75 -16.90 5.03
CA THR A 181 12.60 -16.61 6.18
C THR A 181 12.55 -15.13 6.53
N PHE A 182 12.32 -14.84 7.81
CA PHE A 182 12.40 -13.52 8.41
C PHE A 182 13.53 -13.48 9.42
N THR A 183 14.46 -12.55 9.26
CA THR A 183 15.52 -12.27 10.23
C THR A 183 15.60 -10.76 10.48
N SER A 184 16.44 -10.33 11.45
CA SER A 184 16.66 -8.91 11.68
C SER A 184 17.29 -8.26 10.45
N GLY A 185 16.52 -7.42 9.74
CA GLY A 185 16.97 -6.70 8.55
C GLY A 185 16.98 -7.50 7.24
N ARG A 186 16.44 -8.73 7.22
CA ARG A 186 16.37 -9.53 5.99
C ARG A 186 15.10 -10.36 5.91
N PHE A 187 14.50 -10.37 4.73
CA PHE A 187 13.46 -11.29 4.30
C PHE A 187 13.95 -12.09 3.10
N SER A 188 13.61 -13.38 3.01
CA SER A 188 13.75 -14.15 1.78
C SER A 188 12.58 -15.12 1.57
N LEU A 189 12.29 -15.39 0.28
CA LEU A 189 11.42 -16.46 -0.18
C LEU A 189 12.20 -17.26 -1.22
N ALA A 190 12.41 -18.53 -0.94
CA ALA A 190 13.14 -19.47 -1.78
C ALA A 190 12.24 -20.64 -2.18
N ASP A 191 12.34 -21.09 -3.43
CA ASP A 191 11.65 -22.27 -3.96
C ASP A 191 12.62 -23.33 -4.46
N ASP A 192 12.13 -24.55 -4.65
CA ASP A 192 12.82 -25.70 -5.22
C ASP A 192 12.45 -26.00 -6.67
N GLY A 193 11.87 -25.02 -7.37
CA GLY A 193 11.35 -25.20 -8.72
C GLY A 193 12.41 -25.30 -9.82
N ASP A 194 12.00 -25.05 -11.07
CA ASP A 194 12.83 -25.23 -12.26
C ASP A 194 14.05 -24.28 -12.35
N GLY A 195 14.19 -23.35 -11.41
CA GLY A 195 15.36 -22.46 -11.30
C GLY A 195 15.51 -21.48 -12.47
N TYR A 196 14.47 -21.23 -13.26
CA TYR A 196 14.51 -20.24 -14.34
C TYR A 196 14.54 -18.82 -13.78
N CYS A 197 15.74 -18.34 -13.52
CA CYS A 197 15.99 -16.96 -13.07
C CYS A 197 16.33 -16.03 -14.25
N GLY A 198 15.87 -16.35 -15.46
CA GLY A 198 16.23 -15.64 -16.68
C GLY A 198 15.21 -14.57 -17.06
N GLY A 199 15.66 -13.31 -16.99
CA GLY A 199 14.93 -12.13 -17.45
C GLY A 199 14.10 -11.43 -16.37
N GLU A 200 14.26 -10.10 -16.24
CA GLU A 200 13.39 -9.29 -15.40
C GLU A 200 12.03 -9.12 -16.10
N GLY A 201 11.03 -9.88 -15.64
CA GLY A 201 9.63 -9.57 -15.93
C GLY A 201 9.16 -8.33 -15.18
N SER A 202 7.99 -7.79 -15.56
CA SER A 202 7.39 -6.60 -14.93
C SER A 202 7.23 -6.74 -13.40
N GLY A 203 6.95 -7.94 -12.89
CA GLY A 203 6.84 -8.22 -11.45
C GLY A 203 8.14 -8.01 -10.68
N LEU A 204 9.28 -8.52 -11.19
CA LEU A 204 10.59 -8.35 -10.56
C LEU A 204 11.06 -6.88 -10.59
N ALA A 205 10.85 -6.19 -11.72
CA ALA A 205 11.15 -4.77 -11.85
C ALA A 205 10.34 -3.94 -10.84
N GLY A 206 9.03 -4.21 -10.71
CA GLY A 206 8.17 -3.56 -9.74
C GLY A 206 8.56 -3.84 -8.28
N MET A 207 9.01 -5.08 -7.95
CA MET A 207 9.54 -5.39 -6.62
C MET A 207 10.79 -4.57 -6.30
N ARG A 208 11.73 -4.49 -7.22
CA ARG A 208 12.97 -3.71 -7.08
C ARG A 208 12.69 -2.24 -6.85
N GLU A 209 11.82 -1.65 -7.66
CA GLU A 209 11.47 -0.24 -7.58
C GLU A 209 10.82 0.12 -6.22
N ARG A 210 9.84 -0.67 -5.77
CA ARG A 210 9.14 -0.42 -4.50
C ARG A 210 10.05 -0.60 -3.28
N VAL A 211 10.92 -1.62 -3.29
CA VAL A 211 11.89 -1.85 -2.23
C VAL A 211 12.90 -0.71 -2.17
N ALA A 212 13.40 -0.26 -3.33
CA ALA A 212 14.31 0.89 -3.40
C ALA A 212 13.67 2.21 -2.91
N ALA A 213 12.37 2.42 -3.17
CA ALA A 213 11.62 3.61 -2.72
C ALA A 213 11.60 3.79 -1.19
N VAL A 214 11.77 2.71 -0.43
CA VAL A 214 11.86 2.75 1.05
C VAL A 214 13.30 2.62 1.55
N GLY A 215 14.30 2.79 0.68
CA GLY A 215 15.72 2.75 1.05
C GLY A 215 16.26 1.36 1.34
N SER A 216 15.61 0.31 0.85
CA SER A 216 15.93 -1.10 1.10
C SER A 216 16.57 -1.75 -0.12
N GLY A 217 17.32 -2.86 0.10
CA GLY A 217 17.98 -3.62 -0.95
C GLY A 217 17.11 -4.77 -1.46
N PHE A 218 17.16 -5.02 -2.78
CA PHE A 218 16.45 -6.13 -3.42
C PHE A 218 17.42 -6.99 -4.24
N SER A 219 17.33 -8.31 -4.11
CA SER A 219 18.02 -9.26 -4.98
C SER A 219 17.14 -10.42 -5.37
N PHE A 220 17.40 -10.96 -6.56
CA PHE A 220 16.76 -12.14 -7.11
C PHE A 220 17.82 -13.01 -7.76
N GLY A 221 17.80 -14.32 -7.51
CA GLY A 221 18.79 -15.25 -8.02
C GLY A 221 18.47 -16.70 -7.69
N PRO A 222 19.41 -17.61 -7.96
CA PRO A 222 19.24 -19.03 -7.65
C PRO A 222 19.12 -19.27 -6.14
N SER A 223 18.22 -20.15 -5.74
CA SER A 223 18.04 -20.56 -4.35
C SER A 223 18.95 -21.73 -3.97
N GLY A 224 19.21 -21.85 -2.66
CA GLY A 224 19.87 -23.03 -2.09
C GLY A 224 19.05 -24.32 -2.20
N LEU A 225 17.76 -24.22 -2.55
CA LEU A 225 16.85 -25.34 -2.74
C LEU A 225 16.85 -25.89 -4.19
N GLY A 226 17.46 -25.17 -5.13
CA GLY A 226 17.55 -25.55 -6.53
C GLY A 226 16.72 -24.67 -7.48
N GLY A 227 15.73 -23.93 -6.97
CA GLY A 227 14.91 -22.98 -7.71
C GLY A 227 15.43 -21.54 -7.62
N CYS A 228 14.54 -20.58 -7.34
CA CYS A 228 14.83 -19.17 -7.24
C CYS A 228 14.65 -18.63 -5.81
N GLU A 229 15.37 -17.56 -5.49
CA GLU A 229 15.25 -16.83 -4.22
C GLU A 229 15.07 -15.33 -4.47
N VAL A 230 14.03 -14.77 -3.88
CA VAL A 230 13.84 -13.32 -3.70
C VAL A 230 14.37 -12.95 -2.31
N THR A 231 15.21 -11.92 -2.24
CA THR A 231 15.72 -11.40 -0.96
C THR A 231 15.51 -9.89 -0.87
N VAL A 232 15.05 -9.43 0.30
CA VAL A 232 14.98 -8.00 0.67
C VAL A 232 15.78 -7.76 1.93
N THR A 233 16.55 -6.66 1.96
CA THR A 233 17.36 -6.24 3.13
C THR A 233 17.05 -4.78 3.48
N TRP A 234 16.94 -4.47 4.80
CA TRP A 234 16.63 -3.11 5.30
C TRP A 234 17.40 -2.74 6.56
#